data_e2fbdf03be03600089a82a8c19ae1a85
#
_entry.id   e2fbdf03be03600089a82a8c19ae1a85
#
_cell.length_a   1.000
_cell.length_b   1.000
_cell.length_c   1.000
_cell.angle_alpha   90.00
_cell.angle_beta   90.00
_cell.angle_gamma   90.00
#
_symmetry.space_group_name_H-M   'P 1'
#
loop_
_entity.id
_entity.type
_entity.pdbx_description
1 polymer ?
#
loop_
_entity_poly.entity_id
_entity_poly.type
_entity_poly.pdbx_seq_one_letter_code
_entity_poly.pdbx_strand_id
1 'polypeptide(L)'
;MWPAVRNAIRYLALALTCAAPMAQSAGTSAIALRSRYRIVLAADSRVVYSPNHGATECKLFEIGDVFATVSGLAHYGSSFRATDAIRDGFGTSGSFRDHVAGTAYSLERRIDKLLTTLRQTNPAAYRSLLQRSAQPSDFVELAVAQSVNWQPMLGIVELRRVSGQPLFTARTTICPGKCGRNSEIFYLGYWERIQPYVADSGEPRTVASAASIDRLIRMEMNAHPAEVGSPINILELNGSGARWLQNGGNCSLPGVGW
;
A
#
# COMPACT_ATOMS: atom_id res chain seq x y z
N MET A 1 4.26 -5.13 66.25
CA MET A 1 2.99 -5.00 65.50
C MET A 1 3.25 -4.32 64.16
N TRP A 2 2.99 -5.05 63.14
CA TRP A 2 2.81 -4.79 61.72
C TRP A 2 3.99 -4.29 60.87
N PRO A 3 4.62 -5.25 60.13
CA PRO A 3 5.40 -4.92 58.92
C PRO A 3 4.73 -5.53 57.66
N ALA A 4 3.40 -5.53 57.53
CA ALA A 4 2.72 -6.23 56.43
C ALA A 4 2.17 -5.32 55.29
N VAL A 5 2.27 -4.00 55.41
CA VAL A 5 1.64 -3.06 54.44
C VAL A 5 2.62 -2.53 53.38
N ARG A 6 3.93 -2.77 53.52
CA ARG A 6 4.93 -2.17 52.63
C ARG A 6 5.17 -2.92 51.31
N ASN A 7 4.69 -4.14 51.17
CA ASN A 7 4.95 -4.95 49.99
C ASN A 7 3.80 -4.95 48.93
N ALA A 8 2.63 -4.44 49.26
CA ALA A 8 1.50 -4.39 48.34
C ALA A 8 1.58 -3.29 47.26
N ILE A 9 2.36 -2.23 47.52
CA ILE A 9 2.46 -1.08 46.57
C ILE A 9 3.50 -1.34 45.46
N ARG A 10 4.39 -2.32 45.62
CA ARG A 10 5.43 -2.61 44.61
C ARG A 10 4.95 -3.47 43.43
N TYR A 11 3.81 -4.13 43.54
CA TYR A 11 3.28 -4.99 42.47
C TYR A 11 2.20 -4.32 41.60
N LEU A 12 1.74 -3.11 41.95
CA LEU A 12 0.74 -2.41 41.13
C LEU A 12 1.36 -1.50 40.07
N ALA A 13 2.68 -1.35 40.04
CA ALA A 13 3.39 -0.47 39.09
C ALA A 13 3.92 -1.17 37.84
N LEU A 14 3.67 -2.47 37.66
CA LEU A 14 4.25 -3.27 36.55
C LEU A 14 3.22 -3.72 35.50
N ALA A 15 1.98 -3.28 35.54
CA ALA A 15 0.94 -3.71 34.60
C ALA A 15 0.49 -2.62 33.62
N LEU A 16 1.17 -1.49 33.53
CA LEU A 16 1.07 -0.60 32.38
C LEU A 16 2.11 -1.02 31.32
N THR A 17 1.97 -2.23 30.81
CA THR A 17 2.53 -2.54 29.50
C THR A 17 1.80 -1.66 28.50
N CYS A 18 2.42 -0.53 28.15
CA CYS A 18 2.06 0.22 26.96
C CYS A 18 1.97 -0.77 25.81
N ALA A 19 0.76 -1.09 25.38
CA ALA A 19 0.54 -1.74 24.12
C ALA A 19 1.18 -0.83 23.07
N ALA A 20 2.42 -1.14 22.68
CA ALA A 20 3.10 -0.42 21.62
C ALA A 20 2.18 -0.48 20.39
N PRO A 21 1.87 0.62 19.74
CA PRO A 21 1.09 0.60 18.51
C PRO A 21 1.83 -0.32 17.54
N MET A 22 1.20 -1.47 17.23
CA MET A 22 1.80 -2.42 16.33
C MET A 22 1.84 -1.82 14.93
N ALA A 23 3.02 -1.82 14.32
CA ALA A 23 3.16 -1.48 12.92
C ALA A 23 2.34 -2.48 12.11
N GLN A 24 1.32 -1.99 11.43
CA GLN A 24 0.56 -2.81 10.50
C GLN A 24 1.38 -2.96 9.23
N SER A 25 2.02 -4.11 9.11
CA SER A 25 2.56 -4.58 7.85
C SER A 25 1.40 -5.20 7.10
N ALA A 26 0.84 -4.47 6.18
CA ALA A 26 -0.02 -5.09 5.19
C ALA A 26 0.87 -5.90 4.25
N GLY A 27 0.98 -7.22 4.45
CA GLY A 27 1.31 -8.12 3.36
C GLY A 27 0.28 -7.82 2.27
N THR A 28 0.72 -7.43 1.08
CA THR A 28 -0.17 -7.08 -0.02
C THR A 28 0.39 -7.68 -1.28
N SER A 29 -0.47 -8.29 -2.08
CA SER A 29 -0.22 -8.52 -3.49
C SER A 29 -1.17 -7.63 -4.27
N ALA A 30 -0.62 -6.68 -5.02
CA ALA A 30 -1.42 -5.80 -5.83
C ALA A 30 -0.85 -5.69 -7.25
N ILE A 31 -1.74 -5.41 -8.19
CA ILE A 31 -1.43 -5.25 -9.61
C ILE A 31 -2.03 -3.93 -10.07
N ALA A 32 -1.22 -3.12 -10.72
CA ALA A 32 -1.68 -1.99 -11.52
C ALA A 32 -1.37 -2.26 -12.99
N LEU A 33 -2.40 -2.46 -13.80
CA LEU A 33 -2.27 -2.68 -15.23
C LEU A 33 -2.77 -1.44 -15.96
N ARG A 34 -1.95 -0.92 -16.86
CA ARG A 34 -2.34 0.15 -17.76
C ARG A 34 -2.38 -0.33 -19.20
N SER A 35 -3.44 -0.02 -19.90
CA SER A 35 -3.53 -0.05 -21.36
C SER A 35 -3.79 1.37 -21.90
N ARG A 36 -3.90 1.50 -23.23
CA ARG A 36 -4.14 2.79 -23.86
C ARG A 36 -5.41 3.49 -23.34
N TYR A 37 -6.47 2.72 -23.05
CA TYR A 37 -7.81 3.26 -22.79
C TYR A 37 -8.32 2.96 -21.38
N ARG A 38 -7.57 2.19 -20.59
CA ARG A 38 -8.01 1.82 -19.24
C ARG A 38 -6.84 1.51 -18.33
N ILE A 39 -7.10 1.66 -17.04
CA ILE A 39 -6.26 1.17 -15.95
C ILE A 39 -7.07 0.16 -15.16
N VAL A 40 -6.43 -0.90 -14.72
CA VAL A 40 -7.01 -1.86 -13.76
C VAL A 40 -6.13 -1.85 -12.53
N LEU A 41 -6.74 -1.57 -11.38
CA LEU A 41 -6.12 -1.73 -10.06
C LEU A 41 -6.73 -2.97 -9.41
N ALA A 42 -5.89 -3.83 -8.88
CA ALA A 42 -6.33 -5.02 -8.17
C ALA A 42 -5.49 -5.22 -6.91
N ALA A 43 -6.12 -5.68 -5.83
CA ALA A 43 -5.44 -6.01 -4.59
C ALA A 43 -6.16 -7.11 -3.83
N ASP A 44 -5.39 -7.88 -3.07
CA ASP A 44 -5.89 -8.73 -1.99
C ASP A 44 -6.40 -7.87 -0.83
N SER A 45 -7.07 -8.49 0.15
CA SER A 45 -7.67 -7.73 1.27
C SER A 45 -7.16 -8.13 2.64
N ARG A 46 -6.18 -9.03 2.72
CA ARG A 46 -5.66 -9.45 4.02
C ARG A 46 -4.75 -8.39 4.63
N VAL A 47 -5.03 -8.06 5.89
CA VAL A 47 -4.18 -7.19 6.72
C VAL A 47 -3.74 -7.98 7.94
N VAL A 48 -2.46 -7.96 8.25
CA VAL A 48 -1.87 -8.65 9.39
C VAL A 48 -1.44 -7.64 10.44
N TYR A 49 -2.12 -7.65 11.58
CA TYR A 49 -1.82 -6.76 12.71
C TYR A 49 -0.77 -7.35 13.65
N SER A 50 -0.79 -8.68 13.82
CA SER A 50 0.19 -9.45 14.57
C SER A 50 0.20 -10.89 14.05
N PRO A 51 1.17 -11.74 14.42
CA PRO A 51 1.27 -13.11 13.91
C PRO A 51 -0.01 -13.94 14.01
N ASN A 52 -0.90 -13.61 14.97
CA ASN A 52 -2.15 -14.33 15.22
C ASN A 52 -3.40 -13.47 15.02
N HIS A 53 -3.27 -12.27 14.46
CA HIS A 53 -4.40 -11.34 14.28
C HIS A 53 -4.37 -10.77 12.87
N GLY A 54 -5.30 -11.18 12.05
CA GLY A 54 -5.52 -10.66 10.72
C GLY A 54 -6.96 -10.17 10.58
N ALA A 55 -7.16 -9.23 9.68
CA ALA A 55 -8.46 -8.74 9.25
C ALA A 55 -8.51 -8.69 7.72
N THR A 56 -9.69 -8.44 7.20
CA THR A 56 -9.92 -8.13 5.79
C THR A 56 -10.26 -6.66 5.67
N GLU A 57 -9.46 -5.91 4.91
CA GLU A 57 -9.69 -4.50 4.65
C GLU A 57 -9.62 -4.22 3.15
N CYS A 58 -10.37 -3.23 2.70
CA CYS A 58 -10.22 -2.74 1.34
C CYS A 58 -8.88 -2.06 1.16
N LYS A 59 -8.09 -2.52 0.19
CA LYS A 59 -6.79 -1.94 -0.17
C LYS A 59 -6.87 -1.12 -1.47
N LEU A 60 -8.06 -0.94 -2.01
CA LEU A 60 -8.35 -0.01 -3.09
C LEU A 60 -9.08 1.19 -2.50
N PHE A 61 -8.50 2.38 -2.64
CA PHE A 61 -8.97 3.61 -2.03
C PHE A 61 -9.49 4.55 -3.10
N GLU A 62 -10.59 5.23 -2.80
CA GLU A 62 -11.10 6.37 -3.54
C GLU A 62 -10.82 7.64 -2.75
N ILE A 63 -10.14 8.60 -3.35
CA ILE A 63 -9.77 9.88 -2.75
C ILE A 63 -10.14 10.98 -3.74
N GLY A 64 -11.36 11.52 -3.63
CA GLY A 64 -11.93 12.38 -4.66
C GLY A 64 -12.12 11.62 -5.97
N ASP A 65 -11.49 12.07 -7.04
CA ASP A 65 -11.50 11.45 -8.36
C ASP A 65 -10.27 10.55 -8.63
N VAL A 66 -9.51 10.27 -7.58
CA VAL A 66 -8.30 9.44 -7.64
C VAL A 66 -8.57 8.08 -7.03
N PHE A 67 -8.16 7.03 -7.71
CA PHE A 67 -8.18 5.66 -7.22
C PHE A 67 -6.76 5.19 -6.94
N ALA A 68 -6.57 4.51 -5.82
CA ALA A 68 -5.24 4.11 -5.40
C ALA A 68 -5.21 2.73 -4.76
N THR A 69 -4.06 2.09 -4.81
CA THR A 69 -3.73 0.94 -3.96
C THR A 69 -2.39 1.15 -3.28
N VAL A 70 -2.24 0.54 -2.11
CA VAL A 70 -1.05 0.67 -1.25
C VAL A 70 -0.53 -0.71 -0.90
N SER A 71 0.77 -0.88 -1.01
CA SER A 71 1.52 -2.04 -0.54
C SER A 71 2.62 -1.64 0.43
N GLY A 72 3.07 -2.57 1.26
CA GLY A 72 4.07 -2.32 2.30
C GLY A 72 3.48 -1.64 3.54
N LEU A 73 4.14 -0.63 4.09
CA LEU A 73 3.64 0.11 5.25
C LEU A 73 2.51 1.06 4.85
N ALA A 74 1.27 0.58 4.90
CA ALA A 74 0.09 1.39 4.60
C ALA A 74 -0.22 2.39 5.74
N HIS A 75 -0.05 1.98 7.00
CA HIS A 75 -0.23 2.86 8.15
C HIS A 75 0.57 2.43 9.39
N TYR A 76 0.76 3.35 10.33
CA TYR A 76 1.35 3.11 11.64
C TYR A 76 0.55 3.87 12.71
N GLY A 77 -0.42 3.19 13.30
CA GLY A 77 -1.37 3.80 14.24
C GLY A 77 -2.00 5.06 13.65
N SER A 78 -2.07 6.12 14.46
CA SER A 78 -2.50 7.45 14.01
C SER A 78 -1.36 8.33 13.46
N SER A 79 -0.10 7.86 13.57
CA SER A 79 1.08 8.68 13.26
C SER A 79 1.44 8.70 11.77
N PHE A 80 1.01 7.70 11.02
CA PHE A 80 1.31 7.60 9.59
C PHE A 80 0.18 6.88 8.85
N ARG A 81 -0.22 7.44 7.71
CA ARG A 81 -1.08 6.80 6.70
C ARG A 81 -0.57 7.17 5.32
N ALA A 82 -0.32 6.19 4.47
CA ALA A 82 0.12 6.41 3.11
C ALA A 82 -0.94 7.15 2.26
N THR A 83 -2.23 6.91 2.52
CA THR A 83 -3.34 7.62 1.86
C THR A 83 -3.36 9.12 2.14
N ASP A 84 -2.82 9.58 3.26
CA ASP A 84 -2.71 11.01 3.54
C ASP A 84 -1.68 11.69 2.61
N ALA A 85 -0.63 10.97 2.21
CA ALA A 85 0.32 11.49 1.22
C ALA A 85 -0.34 11.68 -0.15
N ILE A 86 -1.28 10.80 -0.52
CA ILE A 86 -2.07 10.95 -1.76
C ILE A 86 -2.97 12.19 -1.65
N ARG A 87 -3.68 12.37 -0.53
CA ARG A 87 -4.51 13.57 -0.29
C ARG A 87 -3.69 14.86 -0.38
N ASP A 88 -2.50 14.88 0.21
CA ASP A 88 -1.62 16.05 0.14
C ASP A 88 -1.18 16.35 -1.30
N GLY A 89 -0.80 15.34 -2.07
CA GLY A 89 -0.36 15.50 -3.46
C GLY A 89 -1.48 15.92 -4.40
N PHE A 90 -2.66 15.34 -4.25
CA PHE A 90 -3.83 15.62 -5.10
C PHE A 90 -4.73 16.74 -4.56
N GLY A 91 -4.49 17.23 -3.34
CA GLY A 91 -5.22 18.36 -2.75
C GLY A 91 -4.77 19.74 -3.25
N THR A 92 -3.76 19.81 -4.12
CA THR A 92 -3.23 21.05 -4.70
C THR A 92 -3.63 21.18 -6.16
N SER A 93 -3.58 22.39 -6.69
CA SER A 93 -3.72 22.63 -8.13
C SER A 93 -2.47 22.14 -8.86
N GLY A 94 -2.63 21.55 -10.05
CA GLY A 94 -1.50 21.09 -10.83
C GLY A 94 -1.87 20.04 -11.88
N SER A 95 -0.88 19.57 -12.61
CA SER A 95 -1.03 18.43 -13.50
C SER A 95 -0.99 17.11 -12.72
N PHE A 96 -1.45 16.02 -13.32
CA PHE A 96 -1.31 14.67 -12.73
C PHE A 96 0.15 14.36 -12.33
N ARG A 97 1.13 14.85 -13.13
CA ARG A 97 2.55 14.70 -12.81
C ARG A 97 2.94 15.43 -11.53
N ASP A 98 2.45 16.66 -11.35
CA ASP A 98 2.73 17.45 -10.15
C ASP A 98 2.09 16.81 -8.93
N HIS A 99 0.89 16.28 -9.06
CA HIS A 99 0.20 15.54 -8.00
C HIS A 99 0.96 14.28 -7.56
N VAL A 100 1.45 13.48 -8.52
CA VAL A 100 2.26 12.28 -8.20
C VAL A 100 3.59 12.68 -7.55
N ALA A 101 4.24 13.74 -8.01
CA ALA A 101 5.45 14.26 -7.39
C ALA A 101 5.18 14.80 -5.97
N GLY A 102 4.07 15.51 -5.78
CA GLY A 102 3.60 15.98 -4.48
C GLY A 102 3.32 14.82 -3.51
N THR A 103 2.69 13.74 -4.00
CA THR A 103 2.46 12.50 -3.23
C THR A 103 3.79 11.89 -2.78
N ALA A 104 4.76 11.77 -3.69
CA ALA A 104 6.08 11.23 -3.38
C ALA A 104 6.80 12.05 -2.30
N TYR A 105 6.81 13.36 -2.45
CA TYR A 105 7.40 14.29 -1.48
C TYR A 105 6.71 14.23 -0.11
N SER A 106 5.37 14.20 -0.09
CA SER A 106 4.62 14.06 1.16
C SER A 106 4.91 12.73 1.85
N LEU A 107 5.01 11.63 1.09
CA LEU A 107 5.33 10.31 1.60
C LEU A 107 6.71 10.28 2.28
N GLU A 108 7.74 10.83 1.63
CA GLU A 108 9.09 10.96 2.21
C GLU A 108 9.06 11.72 3.55
N ARG A 109 8.44 12.89 3.58
CA ARG A 109 8.34 13.71 4.79
C ARG A 109 7.59 13.02 5.91
N ARG A 110 6.51 12.31 5.62
CA ARG A 110 5.71 11.60 6.62
C ARG A 110 6.46 10.43 7.22
N ILE A 111 7.22 9.69 6.41
CA ILE A 111 8.09 8.61 6.90
C ILE A 111 9.24 9.17 7.75
N ASP A 112 9.88 10.23 7.31
CA ASP A 112 10.97 10.86 8.09
C ASP A 112 10.46 11.33 9.46
N LYS A 113 9.29 11.98 9.50
CA LYS A 113 8.64 12.37 10.75
C LYS A 113 8.32 11.17 11.63
N LEU A 114 7.77 10.08 11.08
CA LEU A 114 7.50 8.85 11.82
C LEU A 114 8.77 8.29 12.42
N LEU A 115 9.83 8.14 11.63
CA LEU A 115 11.10 7.57 12.08
C LEU A 115 11.77 8.43 13.15
N THR A 116 11.75 9.75 12.98
CA THR A 116 12.27 10.69 13.99
C THR A 116 11.50 10.55 15.31
N THR A 117 10.18 10.49 15.25
CA THR A 117 9.34 10.29 16.44
C THR A 117 9.64 8.94 17.10
N LEU A 118 9.67 7.85 16.33
CA LEU A 118 9.93 6.52 16.87
C LEU A 118 11.33 6.38 17.46
N ARG A 119 12.33 7.00 16.85
CA ARG A 119 13.70 7.01 17.39
C ARG A 119 13.75 7.58 18.81
N GLN A 120 12.92 8.60 19.09
CA GLN A 120 12.86 9.27 20.40
C GLN A 120 11.96 8.54 21.39
N THR A 121 10.79 8.06 20.93
CA THR A 121 9.73 7.56 21.83
C THR A 121 9.68 6.03 21.93
N ASN A 122 10.11 5.30 20.87
CA ASN A 122 10.08 3.84 20.80
C ASN A 122 11.25 3.29 19.94
N PRO A 123 12.50 3.26 20.50
CA PRO A 123 13.66 2.79 19.76
C PRO A 123 13.56 1.33 19.26
N ALA A 124 12.75 0.49 19.90
CA ALA A 124 12.55 -0.89 19.47
C ALA A 124 11.72 -0.94 18.19
N ALA A 125 10.61 -0.19 18.12
CA ALA A 125 9.79 -0.06 16.93
C ALA A 125 10.57 0.60 15.76
N TYR A 126 11.38 1.62 16.06
CA TYR A 126 12.28 2.22 15.08
C TYR A 126 13.21 1.19 14.42
N ARG A 127 13.89 0.36 15.23
CA ARG A 127 14.77 -0.70 14.71
C ARG A 127 14.01 -1.74 13.90
N SER A 128 12.84 -2.16 14.37
CA SER A 128 11.97 -3.12 13.66
C SER A 128 11.56 -2.60 12.28
N LEU A 129 11.15 -1.33 12.16
CA LEU A 129 10.81 -0.72 10.87
C LEU A 129 12.02 -0.66 9.93
N LEU A 130 13.20 -0.29 10.44
CA LEU A 130 14.41 -0.26 9.62
C LEU A 130 14.86 -1.66 9.16
N GLN A 131 14.66 -2.69 9.97
CA GLN A 131 14.95 -4.08 9.58
C GLN A 131 14.03 -4.54 8.45
N ARG A 132 12.73 -4.23 8.52
CA ARG A 132 11.78 -4.55 7.44
C ARG A 132 12.12 -3.85 6.13
N SER A 133 12.54 -2.58 6.20
CA SER A 133 12.94 -1.81 5.02
C SER A 133 14.27 -2.25 4.39
N ALA A 134 14.98 -3.18 5.00
CA ALA A 134 16.20 -3.79 4.44
C ALA A 134 15.89 -4.97 3.50
N GLN A 135 14.63 -5.41 3.41
CA GLN A 135 14.21 -6.42 2.46
C GLN A 135 14.13 -5.84 1.03
N PRO A 136 14.27 -6.68 -0.01
CA PRO A 136 14.31 -6.20 -1.40
C PRO A 136 12.99 -5.58 -1.88
N SER A 137 11.87 -5.85 -1.22
CA SER A 137 10.59 -5.19 -1.49
C SER A 137 10.61 -3.73 -1.03
N ASP A 138 9.99 -2.86 -1.80
CA ASP A 138 9.88 -1.45 -1.45
C ASP A 138 9.12 -1.27 -0.13
N PHE A 139 9.56 -0.29 0.66
CA PHE A 139 9.02 -0.05 2.00
C PHE A 139 7.55 0.41 1.97
N VAL A 140 7.21 1.25 0.99
CA VAL A 140 5.85 1.64 0.62
C VAL A 140 5.78 1.74 -0.89
N GLU A 141 4.80 1.11 -1.48
CA GLU A 141 4.49 1.24 -2.90
C GLU A 141 3.06 1.72 -3.07
N LEU A 142 2.86 2.69 -3.93
CA LEU A 142 1.56 3.23 -4.28
C LEU A 142 1.35 3.13 -5.78
N ALA A 143 0.16 2.69 -6.19
CA ALA A 143 -0.33 2.95 -7.53
C ALA A 143 -1.52 3.92 -7.42
N VAL A 144 -1.46 5.04 -8.13
CA VAL A 144 -2.51 6.05 -8.18
C VAL A 144 -3.01 6.20 -9.60
N ALA A 145 -4.32 6.23 -9.79
CA ALA A 145 -4.96 6.30 -11.09
C ALA A 145 -6.02 7.40 -11.10
N GLN A 146 -6.07 8.17 -12.17
CA GLN A 146 -7.03 9.24 -12.39
C GLN A 146 -7.41 9.32 -13.86
N SER A 147 -8.65 9.68 -14.19
CA SER A 147 -9.05 10.03 -15.54
C SER A 147 -8.89 11.54 -15.74
N VAL A 148 -7.94 11.95 -16.60
CA VAL A 148 -7.68 13.35 -16.92
C VAL A 148 -8.04 13.58 -18.38
N ASN A 149 -9.03 14.43 -18.65
CA ASN A 149 -9.50 14.70 -20.02
C ASN A 149 -9.81 13.40 -20.81
N TRP A 150 -10.55 12.50 -20.21
CA TRP A 150 -10.93 11.18 -20.77
C TRP A 150 -9.75 10.22 -20.97
N GLN A 151 -8.57 10.58 -20.54
CA GLN A 151 -7.38 9.76 -20.62
C GLN A 151 -7.03 9.16 -19.25
N PRO A 152 -6.97 7.83 -19.11
CA PRO A 152 -6.53 7.21 -17.87
C PRO A 152 -5.03 7.40 -17.66
N MET A 153 -4.68 8.01 -16.54
CA MET A 153 -3.32 8.30 -16.08
C MET A 153 -2.97 7.41 -14.88
N LEU A 154 -1.79 6.80 -14.91
CA LEU A 154 -1.29 5.96 -13.82
C LEU A 154 0.03 6.52 -13.30
N GLY A 155 0.14 6.68 -11.99
CA GLY A 155 1.38 6.99 -11.28
C GLY A 155 1.75 5.85 -10.35
N ILE A 156 3.01 5.46 -10.36
CA ILE A 156 3.59 4.54 -9.38
C ILE A 156 4.58 5.34 -8.52
N VAL A 157 4.48 5.20 -7.22
CA VAL A 157 5.41 5.78 -6.24
C VAL A 157 6.00 4.66 -5.40
N GLU A 158 7.30 4.50 -5.45
CA GLU A 158 8.06 3.48 -4.73
C GLU A 158 8.96 4.19 -3.70
N LEU A 159 8.70 3.98 -2.42
CA LEU A 159 9.52 4.53 -1.34
C LEU A 159 10.52 3.47 -0.89
N ARG A 160 11.79 3.76 -1.12
CA ARG A 160 12.90 2.85 -0.82
C ARG A 160 13.85 3.43 0.22
N ARG A 161 14.41 2.58 1.03
CA ARG A 161 15.49 2.98 1.91
C ARG A 161 16.79 3.17 1.13
N VAL A 162 17.47 4.27 1.40
CA VAL A 162 18.83 4.47 0.88
C VAL A 162 19.79 3.53 1.60
N SER A 163 20.56 2.75 0.84
CA SER A 163 21.47 1.74 1.39
C SER A 163 22.43 2.36 2.42
N GLY A 164 22.54 1.72 3.59
CA GLY A 164 23.42 2.15 4.67
C GLY A 164 22.97 3.39 5.45
N GLN A 165 21.82 3.99 5.12
CA GLN A 165 21.30 5.20 5.77
C GLN A 165 19.89 4.98 6.33
N PRO A 166 19.49 5.68 7.40
CA PRO A 166 18.10 5.70 7.87
C PRO A 166 17.23 6.71 7.06
N LEU A 167 17.55 6.88 5.77
CA LEU A 167 16.90 7.82 4.87
C LEU A 167 16.10 7.06 3.83
N PHE A 168 14.93 7.56 3.49
CA PHE A 168 14.07 7.04 2.43
C PHE A 168 14.01 8.03 1.28
N THR A 169 13.90 7.50 0.07
CA THR A 169 13.70 8.29 -1.14
C THR A 169 12.59 7.67 -1.98
N ALA A 170 11.77 8.52 -2.58
CA ALA A 170 10.70 8.10 -3.45
C ALA A 170 11.12 8.15 -4.92
N ARG A 171 10.77 7.09 -5.64
CA ARG A 171 10.89 7.02 -7.09
C ARG A 171 9.50 7.06 -7.71
N THR A 172 9.34 7.80 -8.83
CA THR A 172 8.06 7.90 -9.52
C THR A 172 8.13 7.41 -10.95
N THR A 173 7.12 6.66 -11.36
CA THR A 173 6.87 6.29 -12.75
C THR A 173 5.48 6.79 -13.14
N ILE A 174 5.36 7.50 -14.27
CA ILE A 174 4.10 8.11 -14.71
C ILE A 174 3.79 7.66 -16.13
N CYS A 175 2.59 7.14 -16.30
CA CYS A 175 2.03 6.66 -17.56
C CYS A 175 0.85 7.53 -18.03
N PRO A 176 0.76 7.90 -19.31
CA PRO A 176 1.74 7.73 -20.37
C PRO A 176 2.95 8.64 -20.15
N GLY A 177 4.09 8.24 -20.65
CA GLY A 177 5.33 9.04 -20.59
C GLY A 177 6.55 8.16 -20.36
N LYS A 178 6.68 7.57 -19.17
CA LYS A 178 7.78 6.64 -18.85
C LYS A 178 7.38 5.16 -19.05
N CYS A 179 6.18 4.89 -19.51
CA CYS A 179 5.64 3.55 -19.75
C CYS A 179 5.63 3.23 -21.25
N GLY A 180 5.65 1.95 -21.56
CA GLY A 180 5.49 1.46 -22.92
C GLY A 180 4.19 1.92 -23.58
N ARG A 181 4.15 1.94 -24.92
CA ARG A 181 3.00 2.46 -25.67
C ARG A 181 1.75 1.57 -25.57
N ASN A 182 1.90 0.27 -25.38
CA ASN A 182 0.81 -0.69 -25.56
C ASN A 182 0.12 -1.08 -24.25
N SER A 183 0.84 -1.70 -23.35
CA SER A 183 0.34 -2.08 -22.01
C SER A 183 1.51 -2.29 -21.08
N GLU A 184 1.30 -2.01 -19.81
CA GLU A 184 2.29 -2.21 -18.80
C GLU A 184 1.65 -2.73 -17.52
N ILE A 185 2.31 -3.68 -16.87
CA ILE A 185 1.90 -4.24 -15.59
C ILE A 185 2.94 -3.82 -14.55
N PHE A 186 2.45 -3.31 -13.43
CA PHE A 186 3.22 -3.04 -12.23
C PHE A 186 2.74 -3.98 -11.14
N TYR A 187 3.66 -4.61 -10.47
CA TYR A 187 3.43 -5.47 -9.33
C TYR A 187 3.86 -4.73 -8.08
N LEU A 188 3.01 -4.74 -7.05
CA LEU A 188 3.27 -4.09 -5.77
C LEU A 188 3.18 -5.14 -4.66
N GLY A 189 4.14 -5.10 -3.73
CA GLY A 189 4.22 -6.03 -2.62
C GLY A 189 4.72 -7.41 -3.02
N TYR A 190 3.95 -8.46 -2.76
CA TYR A 190 4.29 -9.82 -3.13
C TYR A 190 3.99 -10.08 -4.60
N TRP A 191 5.02 -10.44 -5.38
CA TRP A 191 4.93 -10.67 -6.83
C TRP A 191 5.90 -11.76 -7.34
N GLU A 192 6.59 -12.45 -6.44
CA GLU A 192 7.66 -13.39 -6.76
C GLU A 192 7.18 -14.59 -7.60
N ARG A 193 5.89 -14.94 -7.48
CA ARG A 193 5.27 -15.99 -8.29
C ARG A 193 4.63 -15.44 -9.57
N ILE A 194 4.11 -14.23 -9.51
CA ILE A 194 3.40 -13.61 -10.64
C ILE A 194 4.37 -13.27 -11.76
N GLN A 195 5.48 -12.61 -11.47
CA GLN A 195 6.38 -12.08 -12.50
C GLN A 195 6.98 -13.18 -13.39
N PRO A 196 7.55 -14.28 -12.85
CA PRO A 196 8.04 -15.37 -13.69
C PRO A 196 6.94 -16.01 -14.51
N TYR A 197 5.76 -16.26 -13.92
CA TYR A 197 4.63 -16.85 -14.63
C TYR A 197 4.21 -16.00 -15.84
N VAL A 198 4.08 -14.68 -15.67
CA VAL A 198 3.72 -13.76 -16.77
C VAL A 198 4.83 -13.70 -17.83
N ALA A 199 6.09 -13.77 -17.42
CA ALA A 199 7.22 -13.81 -18.35
C ALA A 199 7.21 -15.08 -19.23
N ASP A 200 6.92 -16.22 -18.62
CA ASP A 200 6.95 -17.54 -19.29
C ASP A 200 5.69 -17.81 -20.12
N SER A 201 4.52 -17.44 -19.60
CA SER A 201 3.24 -17.73 -20.28
C SER A 201 2.92 -16.78 -21.43
N GLY A 202 3.60 -15.65 -21.51
CA GLY A 202 3.22 -14.57 -22.43
C GLY A 202 1.84 -13.96 -22.09
N GLU A 203 1.20 -14.38 -20.97
CA GLU A 203 -0.08 -13.84 -20.51
C GLU A 203 0.05 -12.39 -20.02
N PRO A 204 -1.02 -11.73 -19.92
CA PRO A 204 -1.52 -10.77 -20.90
C PRO A 204 -0.94 -9.40 -20.64
N ARG A 205 0.03 -9.05 -21.40
CA ARG A 205 0.42 -7.63 -21.50
C ARG A 205 -0.68 -6.78 -22.14
N THR A 206 -1.72 -7.40 -22.71
CA THR A 206 -2.64 -6.67 -23.57
C THR A 206 -4.11 -6.71 -23.15
N VAL A 207 -4.60 -7.77 -22.51
CA VAL A 207 -6.03 -7.88 -22.12
C VAL A 207 -6.15 -8.71 -20.84
N ALA A 208 -5.82 -8.13 -19.70
CA ALA A 208 -6.12 -8.81 -18.45
C ALA A 208 -7.64 -8.75 -18.19
N SER A 209 -8.30 -9.88 -18.27
CA SER A 209 -9.64 -10.04 -17.71
C SER A 209 -9.59 -10.01 -16.19
N ALA A 210 -10.71 -9.69 -15.53
CA ALA A 210 -10.78 -9.80 -14.07
C ALA A 210 -10.38 -11.20 -13.59
N ALA A 211 -10.79 -12.25 -14.31
CA ALA A 211 -10.43 -13.64 -13.98
C ALA A 211 -8.92 -13.91 -14.08
N SER A 212 -8.22 -13.33 -15.08
CA SER A 212 -6.76 -13.49 -15.20
C SER A 212 -6.05 -12.80 -14.03
N ILE A 213 -6.48 -11.58 -13.68
CA ILE A 213 -5.88 -10.81 -12.58
C ILE A 213 -6.15 -11.50 -11.23
N ASP A 214 -7.38 -11.97 -11.00
CA ASP A 214 -7.74 -12.75 -9.81
C ASP A 214 -6.84 -13.97 -9.67
N ARG A 215 -6.62 -14.72 -10.77
CA ARG A 215 -5.72 -15.88 -10.78
C ARG A 215 -4.29 -15.52 -10.39
N LEU A 216 -3.74 -14.41 -10.92
CA LEU A 216 -2.39 -13.96 -10.59
C LEU A 216 -2.25 -13.67 -9.09
N ILE A 217 -3.18 -12.91 -8.50
CA ILE A 217 -3.15 -12.62 -7.06
C ILE A 217 -3.30 -13.90 -6.23
N ARG A 218 -4.13 -14.87 -6.65
CA ARG A 218 -4.25 -16.17 -5.98
C ARG A 218 -2.97 -16.99 -5.99
N MET A 219 -2.09 -16.80 -6.95
CA MET A 219 -0.78 -17.45 -6.93
C MET A 219 0.06 -16.99 -5.73
N GLU A 220 0.04 -15.67 -5.44
CA GLU A 220 0.71 -15.14 -4.25
C GLU A 220 -0.02 -15.51 -2.96
N MET A 221 -1.35 -15.57 -2.96
CA MET A 221 -2.11 -16.06 -1.79
C MET A 221 -1.72 -17.50 -1.41
N ASN A 222 -1.49 -18.35 -2.41
CA ASN A 222 -1.06 -19.73 -2.16
C ASN A 222 0.40 -19.82 -1.67
N ALA A 223 1.26 -18.90 -2.11
CA ALA A 223 2.66 -18.84 -1.71
C ALA A 223 2.85 -18.17 -0.34
N HIS A 224 2.03 -17.16 -0.03
CA HIS A 224 2.11 -16.32 1.17
C HIS A 224 0.76 -16.26 1.92
N PRO A 225 0.19 -17.41 2.34
CA PRO A 225 -1.16 -17.46 2.91
C PRO A 225 -1.30 -16.75 4.26
N ALA A 226 -0.18 -16.43 4.92
CA ALA A 226 -0.19 -15.65 6.15
C ALA A 226 -0.38 -14.15 5.91
N GLU A 227 0.11 -13.63 4.78
CA GLU A 227 0.21 -12.20 4.47
C GLU A 227 -0.76 -11.74 3.39
N VAL A 228 -1.06 -12.61 2.42
CA VAL A 228 -1.92 -12.32 1.25
C VAL A 228 -3.19 -13.15 1.33
N GLY A 229 -4.35 -12.53 1.15
CA GLY A 229 -5.60 -13.27 1.32
C GLY A 229 -6.84 -12.60 0.76
N SER A 230 -7.89 -13.42 0.55
CA SER A 230 -9.19 -12.95 0.04
C SER A 230 -9.94 -12.06 1.03
N PRO A 231 -10.92 -11.28 0.51
CA PRO A 231 -11.31 -11.20 -0.90
C PRO A 231 -10.31 -10.44 -1.76
N ILE A 232 -10.36 -10.68 -3.08
CA ILE A 232 -9.64 -9.91 -4.09
C ILE A 232 -10.60 -8.88 -4.67
N ASN A 233 -10.16 -7.62 -4.74
CA ASN A 233 -10.92 -6.53 -5.32
C ASN A 233 -10.25 -6.07 -6.61
N ILE A 234 -11.04 -5.79 -7.65
CA ILE A 234 -10.56 -5.39 -8.97
C ILE A 234 -11.40 -4.22 -9.47
N LEU A 235 -10.76 -3.09 -9.68
CA LEU A 235 -11.35 -1.85 -10.17
C LEU A 235 -10.82 -1.54 -11.57
N GLU A 236 -11.69 -1.17 -12.49
CA GLU A 236 -11.33 -0.61 -13.80
C GLU A 236 -11.61 0.88 -13.81
N LEU A 237 -10.65 1.67 -14.27
CA LEU A 237 -10.76 3.09 -14.58
C LEU A 237 -10.56 3.29 -16.08
N ASN A 238 -11.47 3.99 -16.72
CA ASN A 238 -11.36 4.40 -18.12
C ASN A 238 -11.76 5.88 -18.29
N GLY A 239 -11.87 6.35 -19.52
CA GLY A 239 -12.26 7.74 -19.79
C GLY A 239 -13.64 8.11 -19.25
N SER A 240 -14.56 7.18 -19.11
CA SER A 240 -15.93 7.43 -18.62
C SER A 240 -16.09 7.30 -17.10
N GLY A 241 -15.04 6.89 -16.38
CA GLY A 241 -15.05 6.73 -14.92
C GLY A 241 -14.57 5.38 -14.45
N ALA A 242 -14.81 5.10 -13.18
CA ALA A 242 -14.41 3.87 -12.50
C ALA A 242 -15.58 2.91 -12.30
N ARG A 243 -15.28 1.61 -12.37
CA ARG A 243 -16.25 0.55 -12.05
C ARG A 243 -15.55 -0.65 -11.43
N TRP A 244 -16.26 -1.33 -10.56
CA TRP A 244 -15.81 -2.62 -10.05
C TRP A 244 -15.94 -3.71 -11.12
N LEU A 245 -14.86 -4.41 -11.42
CA LEU A 245 -14.90 -5.67 -12.15
C LEU A 245 -15.12 -6.85 -11.19
N GLN A 246 -14.61 -6.73 -9.96
CA GLN A 246 -14.81 -7.66 -8.87
C GLN A 246 -14.76 -6.88 -7.56
N ASN A 247 -15.80 -7.05 -6.71
CA ASN A 247 -15.84 -6.46 -5.37
C ASN A 247 -16.14 -7.58 -4.37
N GLY A 248 -15.22 -7.81 -3.46
CA GLY A 248 -15.34 -8.82 -2.41
C GLY A 248 -16.28 -8.42 -1.26
N GLY A 249 -16.98 -7.29 -1.36
CA GLY A 249 -17.93 -6.80 -0.37
C GLY A 249 -17.32 -5.99 0.78
N ASN A 250 -16.00 -5.80 0.79
CA ASN A 250 -15.30 -5.03 1.81
C ASN A 250 -14.83 -3.65 1.33
N CYS A 251 -15.12 -3.31 0.08
CA CYS A 251 -14.83 -2.01 -0.50
C CYS A 251 -16.12 -1.22 -0.78
N SER A 252 -16.09 0.08 -0.56
CA SER A 252 -17.16 0.99 -0.95
C SER A 252 -17.30 1.06 -2.47
N LEU A 253 -18.52 1.30 -2.95
CA LEU A 253 -18.74 1.51 -4.38
C LEU A 253 -18.14 2.85 -4.81
N PRO A 254 -17.51 2.94 -6.01
CA PRO A 254 -17.12 4.22 -6.59
C PRO A 254 -18.35 5.13 -6.73
N GLY A 255 -18.21 6.38 -6.31
CA GLY A 255 -19.28 7.38 -6.43
C GLY A 255 -20.28 7.45 -5.27
N VAL A 256 -20.15 6.62 -4.24
CA VAL A 256 -20.85 6.82 -2.95
C VAL A 256 -19.92 7.65 -2.08
N GLY A 257 -20.00 8.98 -2.23
CA GLY A 257 -19.21 9.93 -1.46
C GLY A 257 -19.48 9.80 0.04
N TRP A 258 -18.42 10.02 0.79
CA TRP A 258 -18.44 10.28 2.23
C TRP A 258 -18.56 11.77 2.48
#